data_ac9c7df7ba37405208d2fc6c784963cc
#
_entry.id   ac9c7df7ba37405208d2fc6c784963cc
#
_cell.length_a   1.000
_cell.length_b   1.000
_cell.length_c   1.000
_cell.angle_alpha   90.00
_cell.angle_beta   90.00
_cell.angle_gamma   90.00
#
_symmetry.space_group_name_H-M   'P 1'
#
loop_
_entity.id
_entity.type
_entity.pdbx_description
1 polymer ?
#
loop_
_entity_poly.entity_id
_entity_poly.type
_entity_poly.pdbx_seq_one_letter_code
_entity_poly.pdbx_strand_id
1 'polypeptide(L)'
;HSKDQRINIPSVGGIIIKIERISNPMTVIVTGATSFIGRAVVKALLEEGCRVVAVSRPASAGAGKLQELFEDLKKQAGAEKKVFGSLELCFCELGEIEKLEKIYKKEELQAKAWLHLGWDGAGSDKRKDVKLQEKNIGYALQSLHTAAALGCKRFLFSGSQAEYGICNEWMKEEQECHPVSEYGKDKVLVYQQATKAAKELGVDYIHTRIFSVYGPGDHPWSLIETCIRTFLANGHMEMGPCTQQWNFLYVQEAAQILVKLLLGKVPAGVYNVAGEDTRPLKSYIEEVYELCGRKGSYEFGYRPPNAEGCVSLMPDLTKLKKAIDFHQQVSFKEGILETIKEAKKENI
;
A
#
# COMPACT_ATOMS: atom_id res chain seq x y z
N HIS A 1 19.15 -37.93 -12.54
CA HIS A 1 18.00 -38.44 -11.75
C HIS A 1 17.75 -37.51 -10.55
N SER A 2 16.93 -36.52 -10.69
CA SER A 2 16.43 -35.68 -9.59
C SER A 2 15.01 -36.14 -9.28
N LYS A 3 14.84 -36.65 -8.07
CA LYS A 3 13.53 -37.05 -7.52
C LYS A 3 12.70 -35.81 -7.24
N ASP A 4 11.56 -35.69 -7.95
CA ASP A 4 10.44 -34.82 -7.56
C ASP A 4 9.89 -35.31 -6.21
N GLN A 5 10.17 -34.56 -5.15
CA GLN A 5 9.44 -34.73 -3.89
C GLN A 5 8.22 -33.80 -3.93
N ARG A 6 7.07 -34.39 -4.25
CA ARG A 6 5.76 -33.76 -4.03
C ARG A 6 5.50 -33.74 -2.51
N ILE A 7 5.50 -32.54 -1.94
CA ILE A 7 5.06 -32.34 -0.55
C ILE A 7 3.54 -32.24 -0.58
N ASN A 8 2.88 -33.23 -0.01
CA ASN A 8 1.43 -33.26 0.16
C ASN A 8 1.09 -32.43 1.42
N ILE A 9 0.52 -31.24 1.25
CA ILE A 9 0.04 -30.41 2.36
C ILE A 9 -1.47 -30.64 2.50
N PRO A 10 -1.98 -30.97 3.72
CA PRO A 10 -3.40 -31.17 3.92
C PRO A 10 -4.21 -29.92 3.65
N SER A 11 -5.30 -30.05 2.92
CA SER A 11 -6.22 -29.00 2.54
C SER A 11 -6.93 -28.38 3.76
N VAL A 12 -6.42 -27.26 4.24
CA VAL A 12 -7.19 -26.27 4.97
C VAL A 12 -7.19 -25.03 4.09
N GLY A 13 -8.12 -25.02 3.12
CA GLY A 13 -8.56 -23.84 2.39
C GLY A 13 -7.54 -23.03 1.57
N GLY A 14 -6.40 -23.59 1.16
CA GLY A 14 -5.40 -22.82 0.40
C GLY A 14 -5.09 -23.43 -0.97
N ILE A 15 -5.28 -22.68 -2.06
CA ILE A 15 -4.78 -23.06 -3.39
C ILE A 15 -3.32 -22.63 -3.47
N ILE A 16 -2.41 -23.62 -3.56
CA ILE A 16 -0.97 -23.40 -3.77
C ILE A 16 -0.67 -23.56 -5.25
N ILE A 17 -0.29 -22.48 -5.92
CA ILE A 17 0.23 -22.52 -7.29
C ILE A 17 1.74 -22.35 -7.22
N LYS A 18 2.49 -23.42 -7.54
CA LYS A 18 3.95 -23.47 -7.48
C LYS A 18 4.56 -23.30 -8.86
N ILE A 19 5.52 -22.42 -9.02
CA ILE A 19 6.30 -22.20 -10.25
C ILE A 19 7.79 -22.14 -9.97
N GLU A 20 8.57 -22.57 -10.96
CA GLU A 20 9.98 -22.91 -11.00
C GLU A 20 11.00 -21.99 -10.32
N ARG A 21 12.09 -22.61 -9.84
CA ARG A 21 13.08 -22.13 -8.90
C ARG A 21 14.05 -21.10 -9.47
N ILE A 22 14.15 -19.96 -8.78
CA ILE A 22 15.37 -19.16 -8.67
C ILE A 22 16.17 -19.75 -7.48
N SER A 23 17.48 -19.84 -7.60
CA SER A 23 18.33 -20.27 -6.50
C SER A 23 18.20 -19.31 -5.31
N ASN A 24 17.41 -19.72 -4.29
CA ASN A 24 17.24 -19.06 -3.01
C ASN A 24 16.63 -17.62 -3.04
N PRO A 25 15.42 -17.43 -3.59
CA PRO A 25 14.78 -16.12 -3.61
C PRO A 25 14.45 -15.65 -2.20
N MET A 26 14.57 -14.34 -1.95
CA MET A 26 14.13 -13.75 -0.69
C MET A 26 12.62 -13.93 -0.52
N THR A 27 12.18 -14.55 0.56
CA THR A 27 10.76 -14.72 0.87
C THR A 27 10.25 -13.52 1.66
N VAL A 28 9.18 -12.90 1.14
CA VAL A 28 8.48 -11.77 1.75
C VAL A 28 7.01 -12.12 1.96
N ILE A 29 6.50 -11.84 3.16
CA ILE A 29 5.09 -11.98 3.49
C ILE A 29 4.42 -10.60 3.34
N VAL A 30 3.28 -10.55 2.67
CA VAL A 30 2.50 -9.33 2.48
C VAL A 30 1.08 -9.54 2.96
N THR A 31 0.66 -8.86 4.02
CA THR A 31 -0.74 -8.80 4.45
C THR A 31 -1.45 -7.63 3.77
N GLY A 32 -2.73 -7.80 3.43
CA GLY A 32 -3.45 -6.82 2.62
C GLY A 32 -3.00 -6.81 1.16
N ALA A 33 -2.44 -7.91 0.68
CA ALA A 33 -1.83 -8.06 -0.65
C ALA A 33 -2.80 -7.81 -1.81
N THR A 34 -4.11 -8.01 -1.60
CA THR A 34 -5.16 -7.82 -2.60
C THR A 34 -5.73 -6.39 -2.64
N SER A 35 -5.29 -5.51 -1.75
CA SER A 35 -5.67 -4.09 -1.74
C SER A 35 -5.05 -3.34 -2.93
N PHE A 36 -5.49 -2.11 -3.16
CA PHE A 36 -4.95 -1.25 -4.21
C PHE A 36 -3.41 -1.14 -4.14
N ILE A 37 -2.87 -0.66 -3.03
CA ILE A 37 -1.41 -0.58 -2.83
C ILE A 37 -0.79 -1.97 -2.75
N GLY A 38 -1.49 -2.94 -2.13
CA GLY A 38 -1.00 -4.31 -1.98
C GLY A 38 -0.66 -4.99 -3.30
N ARG A 39 -1.51 -4.87 -4.32
CA ARG A 39 -1.25 -5.43 -5.66
C ARG A 39 -0.03 -4.81 -6.31
N ALA A 40 0.16 -3.50 -6.17
CA ALA A 40 1.34 -2.81 -6.69
C ALA A 40 2.63 -3.23 -5.96
N VAL A 41 2.57 -3.43 -4.64
CA VAL A 41 3.69 -3.95 -3.84
C VAL A 41 4.04 -5.38 -4.24
N VAL A 42 3.05 -6.27 -4.40
CA VAL A 42 3.29 -7.64 -4.86
C VAL A 42 3.95 -7.62 -6.23
N LYS A 43 3.47 -6.79 -7.16
CA LYS A 43 4.12 -6.62 -8.47
C LYS A 43 5.59 -6.23 -8.33
N ALA A 44 5.89 -5.19 -7.56
CA ALA A 44 7.26 -4.72 -7.36
C ALA A 44 8.18 -5.78 -6.74
N LEU A 45 7.69 -6.55 -5.75
CA LEU A 45 8.43 -7.65 -5.14
C LEU A 45 8.71 -8.80 -6.13
N LEU A 46 7.74 -9.13 -6.98
CA LEU A 46 7.91 -10.16 -8.02
C LEU A 46 8.93 -9.73 -9.08
N GLU A 47 8.94 -8.46 -9.46
CA GLU A 47 9.92 -7.88 -10.38
C GLU A 47 11.34 -7.88 -9.78
N GLU A 48 11.48 -7.78 -8.45
CA GLU A 48 12.74 -7.96 -7.71
C GLU A 48 13.13 -9.45 -7.53
N GLY A 49 12.37 -10.38 -8.07
CA GLY A 49 12.64 -11.81 -7.99
C GLY A 49 12.29 -12.45 -6.63
N CYS A 50 11.51 -11.79 -5.79
CA CYS A 50 11.12 -12.32 -4.49
C CYS A 50 10.12 -13.49 -4.59
N ARG A 51 10.17 -14.41 -3.63
CA ARG A 51 9.03 -15.28 -3.31
C ARG A 51 8.07 -14.50 -2.44
N VAL A 52 6.86 -14.27 -2.93
CA VAL A 52 5.84 -13.50 -2.22
C VAL A 52 4.76 -14.43 -1.68
N VAL A 53 4.58 -14.41 -0.35
CA VAL A 53 3.40 -15.00 0.32
C VAL A 53 2.38 -13.88 0.50
N ALA A 54 1.37 -13.88 -0.36
CA ALA A 54 0.33 -12.86 -0.39
C ALA A 54 -0.84 -13.28 0.51
N VAL A 55 -0.96 -12.64 1.66
CA VAL A 55 -2.01 -12.93 2.64
C VAL A 55 -3.22 -12.05 2.39
N SER A 56 -4.39 -12.64 2.23
CA SER A 56 -5.66 -11.95 2.06
C SER A 56 -6.81 -12.67 2.75
N ARG A 57 -7.92 -11.96 2.92
CA ARG A 57 -9.15 -12.57 3.43
C ARG A 57 -9.68 -13.63 2.46
N PRO A 58 -10.31 -14.73 2.96
CA PRO A 58 -10.84 -15.80 2.11
C PRO A 58 -11.82 -15.32 1.03
N ALA A 59 -12.64 -14.31 1.32
CA ALA A 59 -13.64 -13.75 0.41
C ALA A 59 -13.18 -12.51 -0.36
N SER A 60 -11.87 -12.30 -0.50
CA SER A 60 -11.35 -11.11 -1.18
C SER A 60 -11.56 -11.18 -2.69
N ALA A 61 -12.37 -10.26 -3.23
CA ALA A 61 -12.53 -10.09 -4.68
C ALA A 61 -11.21 -9.70 -5.39
N GLY A 62 -10.25 -9.15 -4.66
CA GLY A 62 -8.93 -8.78 -5.19
C GLY A 62 -8.01 -9.97 -5.43
N ALA A 63 -8.32 -11.17 -4.91
CA ALA A 63 -7.48 -12.35 -5.09
C ALA A 63 -7.41 -12.77 -6.58
N GLY A 64 -8.54 -12.77 -7.28
CA GLY A 64 -8.58 -13.04 -8.73
C GLY A 64 -7.76 -12.02 -9.53
N LYS A 65 -7.92 -10.72 -9.23
CA LYS A 65 -7.13 -9.65 -9.86
C LYS A 65 -5.63 -9.81 -9.62
N LEU A 66 -5.23 -10.25 -8.43
CA LEU A 66 -3.83 -10.49 -8.12
C LEU A 66 -3.27 -11.69 -8.89
N GLN A 67 -4.06 -12.74 -9.06
CA GLN A 67 -3.69 -13.91 -9.86
C GLN A 67 -3.53 -13.55 -11.36
N GLU A 68 -4.48 -12.82 -11.92
CA GLU A 68 -4.41 -12.32 -13.30
C GLU A 68 -3.16 -11.47 -13.52
N LEU A 69 -2.91 -10.52 -12.61
CA LEU A 69 -1.70 -9.68 -12.62
C LEU A 69 -0.43 -10.55 -12.64
N PHE A 70 -0.36 -11.58 -11.80
CA PHE A 70 0.80 -12.48 -11.74
C PHE A 70 1.03 -13.21 -13.05
N GLU A 71 -0.02 -13.79 -13.66
CA GLU A 71 0.10 -14.50 -14.94
C GLU A 71 0.55 -13.58 -16.09
N ASP A 72 0.05 -12.35 -16.13
CA ASP A 72 0.46 -11.38 -17.14
C ASP A 72 1.91 -10.94 -16.97
N LEU A 73 2.34 -10.64 -15.76
CA LEU A 73 3.72 -10.28 -15.46
C LEU A 73 4.68 -11.42 -15.75
N LYS A 74 4.29 -12.64 -15.46
CA LYS A 74 5.07 -13.85 -15.76
C LYS A 74 5.30 -14.04 -17.26
N LYS A 75 4.25 -13.83 -18.07
CA LYS A 75 4.37 -13.88 -19.54
C LYS A 75 5.33 -12.81 -20.05
N GLN A 76 5.22 -11.58 -19.54
CA GLN A 76 6.11 -10.47 -19.92
C GLN A 76 7.57 -10.77 -19.55
N ALA A 77 7.82 -11.19 -18.31
CA ALA A 77 9.17 -11.53 -17.84
C ALA A 77 9.78 -12.68 -18.64
N GLY A 78 8.99 -13.70 -19.01
CA GLY A 78 9.43 -14.80 -19.88
C GLY A 78 9.83 -14.32 -21.27
N ALA A 79 9.05 -13.41 -21.87
CA ALA A 79 9.37 -12.83 -23.18
C ALA A 79 10.65 -11.98 -23.14
N GLU A 80 10.89 -11.25 -22.05
CA GLU A 80 12.06 -10.39 -21.85
C GLU A 80 13.27 -11.13 -21.24
N LYS A 81 13.13 -12.41 -20.90
CA LYS A 81 14.13 -13.24 -20.21
C LYS A 81 14.64 -12.61 -18.91
N LYS A 82 13.76 -11.91 -18.20
CA LYS A 82 14.06 -11.29 -16.90
C LYS A 82 13.85 -12.27 -15.76
N VAL A 83 14.61 -12.06 -14.70
CA VAL A 83 14.37 -12.72 -13.41
C VAL A 83 13.00 -12.26 -12.90
N PHE A 84 12.21 -13.22 -12.43
CA PHE A 84 10.87 -12.97 -11.91
C PHE A 84 10.60 -13.87 -10.71
N GLY A 85 9.92 -13.32 -9.70
CA GLY A 85 9.64 -14.02 -8.47
C GLY A 85 8.53 -15.07 -8.58
N SER A 86 8.12 -15.58 -7.44
CA SER A 86 6.99 -16.53 -7.33
C SER A 86 5.93 -15.99 -6.39
N LEU A 87 4.65 -16.30 -6.66
CA LEU A 87 3.50 -15.90 -5.87
C LEU A 87 2.86 -17.13 -5.23
N GLU A 88 2.56 -17.01 -3.94
CA GLU A 88 1.75 -17.93 -3.18
C GLU A 88 0.61 -17.18 -2.52
N LEU A 89 -0.63 -17.53 -2.81
CA LEU A 89 -1.81 -16.96 -2.15
C LEU A 89 -2.09 -17.72 -0.86
N CYS A 90 -2.16 -17.01 0.26
CA CYS A 90 -2.52 -17.53 1.56
C CYS A 90 -3.79 -16.83 2.07
N PHE A 91 -4.86 -17.59 2.28
CA PHE A 91 -6.12 -17.05 2.78
C PHE A 91 -6.16 -17.12 4.30
N CYS A 92 -6.12 -15.97 4.94
CA CYS A 92 -6.15 -15.83 6.38
C CYS A 92 -6.76 -14.48 6.78
N GLU A 93 -7.65 -14.50 7.76
CA GLU A 93 -8.15 -13.26 8.38
C GLU A 93 -7.08 -12.61 9.24
N LEU A 94 -7.06 -11.27 9.32
CA LEU A 94 -6.08 -10.56 10.15
C LEU A 94 -6.19 -10.91 11.63
N GLY A 95 -7.42 -11.17 12.11
CA GLY A 95 -7.65 -11.61 13.49
C GLY A 95 -7.21 -13.03 13.81
N GLU A 96 -6.68 -13.75 12.83
CA GLU A 96 -6.22 -15.14 12.96
C GLU A 96 -4.81 -15.34 12.40
N ILE A 97 -4.06 -14.25 12.25
CA ILE A 97 -2.78 -14.22 11.51
C ILE A 97 -1.72 -15.17 12.12
N GLU A 98 -1.81 -15.47 13.40
CA GLU A 98 -0.95 -16.45 14.08
C GLU A 98 -1.11 -17.88 13.53
N LYS A 99 -2.19 -18.16 12.82
CA LYS A 99 -2.36 -19.46 12.13
C LYS A 99 -1.28 -19.72 11.10
N LEU A 100 -0.62 -18.66 10.59
CA LEU A 100 0.50 -18.80 9.66
C LEU A 100 1.66 -19.60 10.27
N GLU A 101 1.87 -19.53 11.59
CA GLU A 101 2.89 -20.30 12.29
C GLU A 101 2.63 -21.82 12.24
N LYS A 102 1.36 -22.22 12.08
CA LYS A 102 0.96 -23.62 11.90
C LYS A 102 0.99 -24.06 10.44
N ILE A 103 0.71 -23.13 9.51
CA ILE A 103 0.74 -23.39 8.06
C ILE A 103 2.18 -23.49 7.56
N TYR A 104 3.06 -22.64 8.07
CA TYR A 104 4.43 -22.53 7.64
C TYR A 104 5.39 -22.90 8.76
N LYS A 105 6.37 -23.72 8.42
CA LYS A 105 7.52 -23.92 9.29
C LYS A 105 8.60 -22.90 8.93
N LYS A 106 9.19 -22.29 9.95
CA LYS A 106 10.23 -21.27 9.81
C LYS A 106 11.37 -21.72 8.89
N GLU A 107 11.83 -22.96 9.06
CA GLU A 107 12.94 -23.53 8.33
C GLU A 107 12.63 -23.76 6.84
N GLU A 108 11.37 -24.01 6.52
CA GLU A 108 10.88 -24.24 5.15
C GLU A 108 10.54 -22.92 4.46
N LEU A 109 9.88 -22.00 5.17
CA LEU A 109 9.47 -20.72 4.64
C LEU A 109 10.64 -19.76 4.44
N GLN A 110 11.56 -19.72 5.39
CA GLN A 110 12.74 -18.83 5.40
C GLN A 110 12.39 -17.37 5.12
N ALA A 111 11.25 -16.91 5.68
CA ALA A 111 10.81 -15.53 5.50
C ALA A 111 11.86 -14.55 6.03
N LYS A 112 12.17 -13.51 5.26
CA LYS A 112 13.15 -12.48 5.61
C LYS A 112 12.51 -11.18 6.05
N ALA A 113 11.35 -10.85 5.47
CA ALA A 113 10.67 -9.60 5.72
C ALA A 113 9.14 -9.75 5.64
N TRP A 114 8.44 -8.85 6.31
CA TRP A 114 6.99 -8.75 6.30
C TRP A 114 6.57 -7.31 6.01
N LEU A 115 5.67 -7.14 5.05
CA LEU A 115 5.03 -5.87 4.75
C LEU A 115 3.56 -5.95 5.14
N HIS A 116 3.14 -5.14 6.12
CA HIS A 116 1.79 -5.14 6.65
C HIS A 116 0.97 -3.97 6.12
N LEU A 117 0.10 -4.26 5.16
CA LEU A 117 -0.86 -3.31 4.57
C LEU A 117 -2.30 -3.57 5.04
N GLY A 118 -2.54 -4.69 5.72
CA GLY A 118 -3.87 -5.07 6.18
C GLY A 118 -4.41 -4.08 7.21
N TRP A 119 -5.58 -3.50 6.94
CA TRP A 119 -6.30 -2.60 7.85
C TRP A 119 -7.78 -2.62 7.53
N ASP A 120 -8.61 -2.99 8.49
CA ASP A 120 -10.06 -2.96 8.34
C ASP A 120 -10.61 -1.55 8.57
N GLY A 121 -11.49 -1.09 7.67
CA GLY A 121 -12.10 0.23 7.82
C GLY A 121 -11.21 1.40 7.43
N ALA A 122 -10.32 1.24 6.45
CA ALA A 122 -9.49 2.33 5.93
C ALA A 122 -10.27 3.39 5.14
N GLY A 123 -11.46 3.06 4.64
CA GLY A 123 -12.34 3.99 3.94
C GLY A 123 -12.82 5.14 4.84
N SER A 124 -13.04 6.32 4.25
CA SER A 124 -13.37 7.56 4.97
C SER A 124 -14.62 7.44 5.85
N ASP A 125 -15.60 6.65 5.44
CA ASP A 125 -16.85 6.37 6.15
C ASP A 125 -16.65 5.62 7.48
N LYS A 126 -15.59 4.80 7.58
CA LYS A 126 -15.30 3.93 8.72
C LYS A 126 -14.19 4.43 9.65
N ARG A 127 -13.50 5.49 9.28
CA ARG A 127 -12.37 6.04 10.05
C ARG A 127 -12.72 6.58 11.44
N LYS A 128 -14.02 6.77 11.72
CA LYS A 128 -14.54 7.22 13.00
C LYS A 128 -15.12 6.09 13.86
N ASP A 129 -15.20 4.87 13.33
CA ASP A 129 -15.71 3.71 14.08
C ASP A 129 -14.64 3.20 15.05
N VAL A 130 -14.74 3.63 16.31
CA VAL A 130 -13.77 3.31 17.38
C VAL A 130 -13.54 1.80 17.52
N LYS A 131 -14.62 1.01 17.56
CA LYS A 131 -14.52 -0.45 17.79
C LYS A 131 -13.87 -1.16 16.61
N LEU A 132 -14.14 -0.70 15.39
CA LEU A 132 -13.54 -1.27 14.20
C LEU A 132 -12.05 -0.88 14.12
N GLN A 133 -11.72 0.38 14.37
CA GLN A 133 -10.35 0.87 14.28
C GLN A 133 -9.45 0.21 15.34
N GLU A 134 -9.88 0.15 16.59
CA GLU A 134 -9.13 -0.41 17.71
C GLU A 134 -8.65 -1.86 17.48
N LYS A 135 -9.45 -2.69 16.81
CA LYS A 135 -9.07 -4.08 16.49
C LYS A 135 -7.79 -4.17 15.67
N ASN A 136 -7.56 -3.19 14.79
CA ASN A 136 -6.40 -3.19 13.92
C ASN A 136 -5.07 -3.05 14.66
N ILE A 137 -5.07 -2.45 15.86
CA ILE A 137 -3.89 -2.38 16.73
C ILE A 137 -3.45 -3.80 17.09
N GLY A 138 -4.39 -4.61 17.58
CA GLY A 138 -4.12 -6.02 17.88
C GLY A 138 -3.65 -6.82 16.65
N TYR A 139 -4.27 -6.61 15.49
CA TYR A 139 -3.91 -7.29 14.25
C TYR A 139 -2.49 -6.94 13.79
N ALA A 140 -2.09 -5.68 13.89
CA ALA A 140 -0.75 -5.24 13.52
C ALA A 140 0.31 -5.82 14.47
N LEU A 141 0.08 -5.79 15.78
CA LEU A 141 0.98 -6.34 16.78
C LEU A 141 1.10 -7.87 16.65
N GLN A 142 0.00 -8.57 16.47
CA GLN A 142 0.00 -10.02 16.24
C GLN A 142 0.76 -10.37 14.96
N SER A 143 0.60 -9.57 13.89
CA SER A 143 1.37 -9.77 12.64
C SER A 143 2.87 -9.60 12.87
N LEU A 144 3.28 -8.62 13.69
CA LEU A 144 4.69 -8.44 14.05
C LEU A 144 5.25 -9.63 14.84
N HIS A 145 4.50 -10.14 15.83
CA HIS A 145 4.88 -11.32 16.58
C HIS A 145 5.00 -12.56 15.70
N THR A 146 4.02 -12.79 14.83
CA THR A 146 4.02 -13.89 13.87
C THR A 146 5.18 -13.77 12.87
N ALA A 147 5.49 -12.56 12.41
CA ALA A 147 6.64 -12.30 11.55
C ALA A 147 7.97 -12.70 12.23
N ALA A 148 8.13 -12.32 13.49
CA ALA A 148 9.31 -12.70 14.29
C ALA A 148 9.39 -14.22 14.46
N ALA A 149 8.30 -14.89 14.79
CA ALA A 149 8.21 -16.34 14.94
C ALA A 149 8.59 -17.07 13.65
N LEU A 150 8.18 -16.57 12.49
CA LEU A 150 8.52 -17.09 11.16
C LEU A 150 9.94 -16.70 10.69
N GLY A 151 10.68 -15.94 11.49
CA GLY A 151 12.08 -15.62 11.24
C GLY A 151 12.34 -14.34 10.48
N CYS A 152 11.32 -13.51 10.24
CA CYS A 152 11.49 -12.21 9.63
C CYS A 152 12.41 -11.33 10.49
N LYS A 153 13.35 -10.64 9.83
CA LYS A 153 14.27 -9.70 10.47
C LYS A 153 13.84 -8.25 10.27
N ARG A 154 12.91 -8.02 9.37
CA ARG A 154 12.36 -6.68 9.07
C ARG A 154 10.85 -6.73 8.91
N PHE A 155 10.19 -5.74 9.49
CA PHE A 155 8.75 -5.57 9.43
C PHE A 155 8.44 -4.13 9.05
N LEU A 156 7.71 -3.93 7.93
CA LEU A 156 7.25 -2.62 7.50
C LEU A 156 5.75 -2.52 7.68
N PHE A 157 5.32 -1.47 8.36
CA PHE A 157 3.91 -1.16 8.61
C PHE A 157 3.44 0.05 7.79
N SER A 158 2.27 -0.07 7.16
CA SER A 158 1.61 1.03 6.45
C SER A 158 0.88 1.96 7.44
N GLY A 159 1.58 2.96 7.94
CA GLY A 159 0.98 4.10 8.61
C GLY A 159 0.33 5.07 7.63
N SER A 160 -0.04 6.25 8.11
CA SER A 160 -0.77 7.24 7.32
C SER A 160 -0.39 8.67 7.71
N GLN A 161 -0.45 9.57 6.74
CA GLN A 161 -0.38 11.01 6.99
C GLN A 161 -1.45 11.51 8.01
N ALA A 162 -2.56 10.77 8.17
CA ALA A 162 -3.60 11.07 9.16
C ALA A 162 -3.09 11.08 10.61
N GLU A 163 -1.93 10.48 10.87
CA GLU A 163 -1.26 10.51 12.17
C GLU A 163 -0.82 11.92 12.56
N TYR A 164 -0.44 12.76 11.59
CA TYR A 164 -0.04 14.15 11.84
C TYR A 164 -1.18 15.03 12.34
N GLY A 165 -2.42 14.73 11.91
CA GLY A 165 -3.57 15.59 12.15
C GLY A 165 -3.57 16.82 11.25
N ILE A 166 -4.15 17.93 11.73
CA ILE A 166 -4.19 19.18 10.98
C ILE A 166 -2.84 19.91 11.15
N CYS A 167 -2.12 20.04 10.04
CA CYS A 167 -0.81 20.70 10.01
C CYS A 167 -0.74 21.59 8.77
N ASN A 168 -0.35 22.87 8.96
CA ASN A 168 -0.19 23.85 7.88
C ASN A 168 1.29 24.12 7.55
N GLU A 169 2.18 23.27 8.04
CA GLU A 169 3.62 23.33 7.83
C GLU A 169 4.10 22.06 7.14
N TRP A 170 5.38 22.02 6.75
CA TRP A 170 6.00 20.82 6.21
C TRP A 170 6.04 19.72 7.27
N MET A 171 5.43 18.59 6.96
CA MET A 171 5.29 17.43 7.84
C MET A 171 6.59 16.63 7.88
N LYS A 172 7.29 16.69 9.00
CA LYS A 172 8.52 15.93 9.27
C LYS A 172 8.24 14.72 10.15
N GLU A 173 9.00 13.65 9.95
CA GLU A 173 8.78 12.40 10.69
C GLU A 173 8.98 12.53 12.20
N GLU A 174 9.83 13.47 12.63
CA GLU A 174 10.17 13.71 14.03
C GLU A 174 9.15 14.58 14.78
N GLN A 175 8.23 15.24 14.06
CA GLN A 175 7.25 16.10 14.73
C GLN A 175 6.23 15.31 15.53
N GLU A 176 5.68 15.92 16.56
CA GLU A 176 4.62 15.38 17.36
C GLU A 176 3.34 15.20 16.52
N CYS A 177 2.67 14.05 16.72
CA CYS A 177 1.44 13.69 16.02
C CYS A 177 0.22 14.13 16.83
N HIS A 178 -0.72 14.82 16.17
CA HIS A 178 -1.99 15.27 16.76
C HIS A 178 -3.20 14.77 15.94
N PRO A 179 -3.38 13.43 15.82
CA PRO A 179 -4.41 12.86 14.97
C PRO A 179 -5.81 13.26 15.42
N VAL A 180 -6.70 13.56 14.47
CA VAL A 180 -8.08 13.96 14.74
C VAL A 180 -9.09 12.83 14.54
N SER A 181 -8.77 11.83 13.71
CA SER A 181 -9.61 10.65 13.48
C SER A 181 -9.15 9.47 14.32
N GLU A 182 -10.07 8.55 14.67
CA GLU A 182 -9.71 7.30 15.36
C GLU A 182 -8.72 6.49 14.52
N TYR A 183 -8.90 6.45 13.20
CA TYR A 183 -7.94 5.85 12.28
C TYR A 183 -6.52 6.39 12.48
N GLY A 184 -6.34 7.71 12.54
CA GLY A 184 -5.03 8.33 12.76
C GLY A 184 -4.47 8.04 14.16
N LYS A 185 -5.32 8.12 15.20
CA LYS A 185 -4.93 7.80 16.58
C LYS A 185 -4.44 6.37 16.73
N ASP A 186 -5.15 5.42 16.15
CA ASP A 186 -4.82 4.01 16.25
C ASP A 186 -3.55 3.67 15.45
N LYS A 187 -3.29 4.35 14.32
CA LYS A 187 -2.01 4.26 13.61
C LYS A 187 -0.84 4.76 14.48
N VAL A 188 -1.02 5.84 15.23
CA VAL A 188 -0.01 6.33 16.20
C VAL A 188 0.21 5.31 17.33
N LEU A 189 -0.85 4.71 17.84
CA LEU A 189 -0.74 3.67 18.88
C LEU A 189 0.01 2.44 18.36
N VAL A 190 -0.26 2.01 17.12
CA VAL A 190 0.54 0.94 16.50
C VAL A 190 2.02 1.33 16.43
N TYR A 191 2.34 2.56 15.99
CA TYR A 191 3.73 3.01 15.96
C TYR A 191 4.43 2.87 17.32
N GLN A 192 3.79 3.36 18.38
CA GLN A 192 4.35 3.33 19.73
C GLN A 192 4.55 1.91 20.24
N GLN A 193 3.52 1.06 20.12
CA GLN A 193 3.55 -0.30 20.64
C GLN A 193 4.43 -1.23 19.79
N ALA A 194 4.34 -1.14 18.47
CA ALA A 194 5.14 -1.98 17.57
C ALA A 194 6.63 -1.64 17.64
N THR A 195 7.00 -0.37 17.81
CA THR A 195 8.41 0.03 17.99
C THR A 195 9.03 -0.65 19.23
N LYS A 196 8.27 -0.68 20.34
CA LYS A 196 8.71 -1.35 21.57
C LYS A 196 8.79 -2.87 21.37
N ALA A 197 7.72 -3.49 20.86
CA ALA A 197 7.65 -4.92 20.63
C ALA A 197 8.75 -5.40 19.65
N ALA A 198 8.99 -4.68 18.56
CA ALA A 198 10.01 -5.02 17.58
C ALA A 198 11.43 -5.03 18.19
N LYS A 199 11.72 -4.06 19.07
CA LYS A 199 12.99 -4.03 19.80
C LYS A 199 13.18 -5.26 20.69
N GLU A 200 12.14 -5.69 21.40
CA GLU A 200 12.15 -6.88 22.25
C GLU A 200 12.30 -8.18 21.42
N LEU A 201 11.69 -8.20 20.22
CA LEU A 201 11.73 -9.34 19.30
C LEU A 201 13.00 -9.39 18.42
N GLY A 202 13.83 -8.36 18.44
CA GLY A 202 15.01 -8.26 17.56
C GLY A 202 14.65 -8.14 16.08
N VAL A 203 13.57 -7.40 15.77
CA VAL A 203 13.08 -7.12 14.42
C VAL A 203 13.26 -5.63 14.10
N ASP A 204 13.83 -5.32 12.94
CA ASP A 204 13.89 -3.96 12.44
C ASP A 204 12.48 -3.50 12.04
N TYR A 205 11.96 -2.47 12.70
CA TYR A 205 10.63 -1.94 12.44
C TYR A 205 10.68 -0.66 11.62
N ILE A 206 10.00 -0.67 10.49
CA ILE A 206 9.81 0.50 9.64
C ILE A 206 8.34 0.89 9.67
N HIS A 207 8.06 2.13 10.06
CA HIS A 207 6.74 2.72 10.05
C HIS A 207 6.67 3.73 8.92
N THR A 208 5.74 3.56 7.99
CA THR A 208 5.57 4.52 6.89
C THR A 208 4.35 5.40 7.15
N ARG A 209 4.46 6.70 6.87
CA ARG A 209 3.32 7.61 6.79
C ARG A 209 3.02 7.86 5.33
N ILE A 210 2.06 7.09 4.81
CA ILE A 210 1.69 7.15 3.40
C ILE A 210 0.74 8.31 3.18
N PHE A 211 1.06 9.16 2.22
CA PHE A 211 0.23 10.28 1.78
C PHE A 211 -0.78 9.82 0.72
N SER A 212 -1.30 10.73 -0.10
CA SER A 212 -2.31 10.37 -1.08
C SER A 212 -1.71 9.61 -2.26
N VAL A 213 -2.09 8.36 -2.41
CA VAL A 213 -1.69 7.49 -3.51
C VAL A 213 -2.84 7.39 -4.51
N TYR A 214 -2.53 7.45 -5.81
CA TYR A 214 -3.48 7.32 -6.90
C TYR A 214 -2.94 6.43 -8.02
N GLY A 215 -3.82 5.97 -8.89
CA GLY A 215 -3.42 5.22 -10.07
C GLY A 215 -4.43 4.15 -10.48
N PRO A 216 -4.12 3.36 -11.52
CA PRO A 216 -4.99 2.29 -11.99
C PRO A 216 -5.36 1.30 -10.88
N GLY A 217 -6.64 0.98 -10.77
CA GLY A 217 -7.15 0.05 -9.78
C GLY A 217 -7.42 0.65 -8.39
N ASP A 218 -7.39 1.99 -8.26
CA ASP A 218 -7.83 2.69 -7.05
C ASP A 218 -9.34 2.52 -6.84
N HIS A 219 -9.80 2.91 -5.66
CA HIS A 219 -11.21 2.81 -5.31
C HIS A 219 -12.07 3.80 -6.12
N PRO A 220 -13.27 3.39 -6.59
CA PRO A 220 -14.13 4.26 -7.40
C PRO A 220 -14.62 5.52 -6.67
N TRP A 221 -14.52 5.55 -5.35
CA TRP A 221 -14.87 6.71 -4.51
C TRP A 221 -13.66 7.60 -4.16
N SER A 222 -12.45 7.27 -4.59
CA SER A 222 -11.32 8.16 -4.43
C SER A 222 -11.48 9.42 -5.29
N LEU A 223 -10.89 10.52 -4.86
CA LEU A 223 -11.08 11.81 -5.54
C LEU A 223 -10.64 11.74 -7.01
N ILE A 224 -9.45 11.24 -7.28
CA ILE A 224 -8.90 11.17 -8.64
C ILE A 224 -9.74 10.26 -9.53
N GLU A 225 -10.10 9.07 -9.04
CA GLU A 225 -10.92 8.12 -9.80
C GLU A 225 -12.33 8.71 -10.08
N THR A 226 -12.92 9.36 -9.08
CA THR A 226 -14.21 10.05 -9.24
C THR A 226 -14.13 11.16 -10.28
N CYS A 227 -13.07 11.98 -10.26
CA CYS A 227 -12.84 13.03 -11.26
C CYS A 227 -12.75 12.44 -12.67
N ILE A 228 -11.90 11.44 -12.86
CA ILE A 228 -11.69 10.81 -14.17
C ILE A 228 -13.00 10.23 -14.71
N ARG A 229 -13.71 9.41 -13.91
CA ARG A 229 -14.98 8.79 -14.31
C ARG A 229 -16.03 9.83 -14.66
N THR A 230 -16.18 10.84 -13.82
CA THR A 230 -17.19 11.90 -14.03
C THR A 230 -16.88 12.69 -15.29
N PHE A 231 -15.64 13.12 -15.50
CA PHE A 231 -15.27 13.91 -16.66
C PHE A 231 -15.35 13.10 -17.96
N LEU A 232 -14.86 11.86 -17.97
CA LEU A 232 -14.99 11.01 -19.15
C LEU A 232 -16.45 10.74 -19.54
N ALA A 233 -17.36 10.68 -18.56
CA ALA A 233 -18.80 10.54 -18.77
C ALA A 233 -19.51 11.86 -19.11
N ASN A 234 -18.76 12.97 -19.30
CA ASN A 234 -19.32 14.31 -19.54
C ASN A 234 -20.20 14.81 -18.38
N GLY A 235 -19.90 14.40 -17.15
CA GLY A 235 -20.64 14.74 -15.93
C GLY A 235 -20.19 16.06 -15.31
N HIS A 236 -20.83 16.41 -14.18
CA HIS A 236 -20.53 17.60 -13.39
C HIS A 236 -20.05 17.23 -11.98
N MET A 237 -19.03 17.92 -11.48
CA MET A 237 -18.50 17.75 -10.12
C MET A 237 -18.63 19.02 -9.30
N GLU A 238 -19.28 18.90 -8.15
CA GLU A 238 -19.34 19.92 -7.11
C GLU A 238 -18.36 19.58 -5.99
N MET A 239 -17.46 20.49 -5.70
CA MET A 239 -16.36 20.26 -4.75
C MET A 239 -16.29 21.36 -3.69
N GLY A 240 -15.53 21.12 -2.63
CA GLY A 240 -15.14 22.15 -1.68
C GLY A 240 -14.20 23.18 -2.34
N PRO A 241 -13.65 24.12 -1.57
CA PRO A 241 -12.76 25.16 -2.11
C PRO A 241 -11.48 24.62 -2.76
N CYS A 242 -11.01 23.47 -2.32
CA CYS A 242 -9.80 22.78 -2.81
C CYS A 242 -8.54 23.68 -2.84
N THR A 243 -8.46 24.62 -1.91
CA THR A 243 -7.34 25.59 -1.79
C THR A 243 -6.18 25.07 -0.96
N GLN A 244 -6.38 24.02 -0.17
CA GLN A 244 -5.34 23.38 0.63
C GLN A 244 -4.23 22.81 -0.24
N GLN A 245 -3.00 22.80 0.28
CA GLN A 245 -1.89 22.13 -0.35
C GLN A 245 -2.13 20.61 -0.34
N TRP A 246 -1.75 19.94 -1.40
CA TRP A 246 -1.95 18.50 -1.54
C TRP A 246 -0.75 17.85 -2.20
N ASN A 247 -0.61 16.57 -2.00
CA ASN A 247 0.47 15.79 -2.58
C ASN A 247 -0.05 14.44 -3.02
N PHE A 248 0.12 14.12 -4.30
CA PHE A 248 -0.22 12.82 -4.86
C PHE A 248 1.02 12.05 -5.27
N LEU A 249 1.00 10.74 -5.04
CA LEU A 249 2.04 9.81 -5.46
C LEU A 249 1.43 8.68 -6.30
N TYR A 250 2.04 8.41 -7.46
CA TYR A 250 1.60 7.31 -8.31
C TYR A 250 1.84 5.95 -7.63
N VAL A 251 0.86 5.05 -7.73
CA VAL A 251 0.83 3.81 -6.94
C VAL A 251 2.03 2.89 -7.16
N GLN A 252 2.57 2.82 -8.39
CA GLN A 252 3.75 2.02 -8.66
C GLN A 252 5.01 2.59 -8.00
N GLU A 253 5.14 3.91 -7.93
CA GLU A 253 6.23 4.55 -7.19
C GLU A 253 6.09 4.36 -5.68
N ALA A 254 4.87 4.48 -5.15
CA ALA A 254 4.61 4.17 -3.75
C ALA A 254 5.05 2.73 -3.41
N ALA A 255 4.70 1.77 -4.25
CA ALA A 255 5.11 0.38 -4.09
C ALA A 255 6.64 0.21 -4.14
N GLN A 256 7.31 0.86 -5.08
CA GLN A 256 8.77 0.82 -5.19
C GLN A 256 9.47 1.42 -3.96
N ILE A 257 8.94 2.52 -3.41
CA ILE A 257 9.44 3.11 -2.16
C ILE A 257 9.31 2.11 -1.01
N LEU A 258 8.12 1.50 -0.84
CA LEU A 258 7.87 0.53 0.23
C LEU A 258 8.81 -0.68 0.11
N VAL A 259 9.01 -1.19 -1.10
CA VAL A 259 9.91 -2.32 -1.36
C VAL A 259 11.38 -1.94 -1.09
N LYS A 260 11.83 -0.76 -1.53
CA LYS A 260 13.20 -0.28 -1.24
C LYS A 260 13.45 -0.07 0.25
N LEU A 261 12.46 0.46 0.99
CA LEU A 261 12.53 0.57 2.44
C LEU A 261 12.58 -0.80 3.12
N LEU A 262 11.79 -1.76 2.63
CA LEU A 262 11.72 -3.11 3.19
C LEU A 262 13.00 -3.92 2.94
N LEU A 263 13.51 -3.93 1.71
CA LEU A 263 14.61 -4.79 1.29
C LEU A 263 15.98 -4.12 1.40
N GLY A 264 16.02 -2.78 1.43
CA GLY A 264 17.26 -2.00 1.47
C GLY A 264 17.93 -1.99 2.84
N LYS A 265 19.18 -1.55 2.86
CA LYS A 265 19.94 -1.31 4.10
C LYS A 265 19.61 0.06 4.67
N VAL A 266 18.34 0.32 4.99
CA VAL A 266 17.90 1.58 5.56
C VAL A 266 17.71 1.43 7.08
N PRO A 267 17.94 2.50 7.87
CA PRO A 267 17.69 2.47 9.32
C PRO A 267 16.22 2.18 9.62
N ALA A 268 15.96 1.43 10.70
CA ALA A 268 14.63 1.33 11.27
C ALA A 268 14.10 2.72 11.69
N GLY A 269 12.80 2.91 11.65
CA GLY A 269 12.16 4.18 12.03
C GLY A 269 11.00 4.58 11.15
N VAL A 270 10.61 5.86 11.24
CA VAL A 270 9.48 6.42 10.49
C VAL A 270 9.94 7.05 9.19
N TYR A 271 9.16 6.87 8.12
CA TYR A 271 9.41 7.47 6.80
C TYR A 271 8.12 8.00 6.18
N ASN A 272 8.15 9.25 5.70
CA ASN A 272 7.10 9.77 4.84
C ASN A 272 7.19 9.10 3.46
N VAL A 273 6.04 8.67 2.94
CA VAL A 273 5.91 8.11 1.59
C VAL A 273 4.97 8.99 0.79
N ALA A 274 5.54 9.82 -0.08
CA ALA A 274 4.83 10.85 -0.82
C ALA A 274 5.60 11.25 -2.10
N GLY A 275 4.95 12.02 -2.97
CA GLY A 275 5.57 12.60 -4.16
C GLY A 275 6.35 13.88 -3.89
N GLU A 276 7.08 14.35 -4.89
CA GLU A 276 7.83 15.61 -4.83
C GLU A 276 7.00 16.83 -5.23
N ASP A 277 5.83 16.63 -5.86
CA ASP A 277 4.94 17.71 -6.30
C ASP A 277 3.91 18.03 -5.20
N THR A 278 4.08 19.16 -4.53
CA THR A 278 3.13 19.68 -3.53
C THR A 278 2.57 21.00 -4.04
N ARG A 279 1.25 21.05 -4.24
CA ARG A 279 0.57 22.23 -4.81
C ARG A 279 -0.91 22.26 -4.40
N PRO A 280 -1.65 23.37 -4.63
CA PRO A 280 -3.06 23.43 -4.28
C PRO A 280 -3.87 22.31 -4.93
N LEU A 281 -4.76 21.67 -4.16
CA LEU A 281 -5.57 20.54 -4.63
C LEU A 281 -6.37 20.88 -5.90
N LYS A 282 -6.90 22.12 -6.00
CA LYS A 282 -7.61 22.57 -7.20
C LYS A 282 -6.77 22.43 -8.47
N SER A 283 -5.48 22.72 -8.43
CA SER A 283 -4.62 22.62 -9.61
C SER A 283 -4.43 21.19 -10.12
N TYR A 284 -4.47 20.21 -9.22
CA TYR A 284 -4.50 18.79 -9.59
C TYR A 284 -5.81 18.42 -10.31
N ILE A 285 -6.95 18.91 -9.80
CA ILE A 285 -8.27 18.64 -10.37
C ILE A 285 -8.40 19.29 -11.75
N GLU A 286 -7.93 20.53 -11.90
CA GLU A 286 -7.87 21.24 -13.18
C GLU A 286 -7.05 20.48 -14.21
N GLU A 287 -5.89 19.93 -13.81
CA GLU A 287 -5.05 19.11 -14.70
C GLU A 287 -5.76 17.80 -15.10
N VAL A 288 -6.43 17.12 -14.18
CA VAL A 288 -7.24 15.92 -14.53
C VAL A 288 -8.33 16.27 -15.55
N TYR A 289 -9.02 17.40 -15.37
CA TYR A 289 -10.03 17.88 -16.31
C TYR A 289 -9.46 18.10 -17.71
N GLU A 290 -8.31 18.80 -17.81
CA GLU A 290 -7.59 19.00 -19.06
C GLU A 290 -7.23 17.65 -19.73
N LEU A 291 -6.66 16.72 -18.97
CA LEU A 291 -6.24 15.41 -19.47
C LEU A 291 -7.41 14.51 -19.86
N CYS A 292 -8.59 14.71 -19.29
CA CYS A 292 -9.84 14.07 -19.73
C CYS A 292 -10.46 14.71 -21.00
N GLY A 293 -9.77 15.69 -21.59
CA GLY A 293 -10.21 16.36 -22.82
C GLY A 293 -11.27 17.43 -22.59
N ARG A 294 -11.30 18.04 -21.40
CA ARG A 294 -12.25 19.07 -20.96
C ARG A 294 -13.71 18.63 -21.09
N LYS A 295 -13.98 17.36 -20.89
CA LYS A 295 -15.33 16.81 -20.89
C LYS A 295 -16.00 17.05 -19.54
N GLY A 296 -17.30 17.32 -19.56
CA GLY A 296 -18.04 17.64 -18.34
C GLY A 296 -17.73 19.04 -17.80
N SER A 297 -17.92 19.21 -16.51
CA SER A 297 -17.68 20.49 -15.82
C SER A 297 -17.40 20.27 -14.33
N TYR A 298 -16.89 21.30 -13.66
CA TYR A 298 -16.69 21.29 -12.22
C TYR A 298 -16.92 22.68 -11.62
N GLU A 299 -17.21 22.70 -10.32
CA GLU A 299 -17.35 23.93 -9.54
C GLU A 299 -16.70 23.77 -8.18
N PHE A 300 -15.83 24.75 -7.83
CA PHE A 300 -15.21 24.81 -6.51
C PHE A 300 -16.02 25.66 -5.52
N GLY A 301 -15.94 25.32 -4.23
CA GLY A 301 -16.60 26.08 -3.16
C GLY A 301 -18.08 25.78 -2.98
N TYR A 302 -18.61 24.82 -3.70
CA TYR A 302 -20.03 24.42 -3.60
C TYR A 302 -20.31 23.63 -2.31
N ARG A 303 -19.38 22.81 -1.88
CA ARG A 303 -19.50 22.01 -0.66
C ARG A 303 -18.65 22.59 0.47
N PRO A 304 -19.13 22.51 1.72
CA PRO A 304 -18.28 22.86 2.85
C PRO A 304 -17.06 21.94 2.91
N PRO A 305 -15.97 22.37 3.61
CA PRO A 305 -14.83 21.49 3.88
C PRO A 305 -15.28 20.20 4.57
N ASN A 306 -14.46 19.14 4.42
CA ASN A 306 -14.68 17.86 5.12
C ASN A 306 -14.80 18.08 6.63
N ALA A 307 -15.37 17.09 7.35
CA ALA A 307 -15.49 17.11 8.80
C ALA A 307 -14.14 17.27 9.55
N GLU A 308 -13.01 16.99 8.89
CA GLU A 308 -11.66 17.19 9.40
C GLU A 308 -11.11 18.60 9.07
N GLY A 309 -11.89 19.46 8.39
CA GLY A 309 -11.46 20.79 7.97
C GLY A 309 -10.64 20.79 6.68
N CYS A 310 -10.06 21.96 6.34
CA CYS A 310 -9.07 22.07 5.26
C CYS A 310 -7.71 21.58 5.76
N VAL A 311 -7.38 20.33 5.48
CA VAL A 311 -6.09 19.73 5.85
C VAL A 311 -5.16 19.85 4.66
N SER A 312 -4.02 20.53 4.85
CA SER A 312 -2.91 20.54 3.89
C SER A 312 -2.03 19.31 4.08
N LEU A 313 -1.56 18.75 2.98
CA LEU A 313 -0.60 17.63 2.96
C LEU A 313 0.71 18.14 2.35
N MET A 314 1.67 18.44 3.19
CA MET A 314 2.97 18.99 2.81
C MET A 314 4.09 18.09 3.38
N PRO A 315 4.40 16.97 2.71
CA PRO A 315 5.40 16.03 3.21
C PRO A 315 6.84 16.58 3.07
N ASP A 316 7.62 16.52 4.14
CA ASP A 316 9.08 16.64 4.05
C ASP A 316 9.64 15.26 3.64
N LEU A 317 10.41 15.21 2.56
CA LEU A 317 10.98 14.00 1.99
C LEU A 317 12.49 13.86 2.21
N THR A 318 13.08 14.74 3.00
CA THR A 318 14.54 14.77 3.22
C THR A 318 15.06 13.44 3.72
N LYS A 319 14.36 12.83 4.67
CA LYS A 319 14.73 11.53 5.25
C LYS A 319 14.61 10.40 4.24
N LEU A 320 13.52 10.36 3.48
CA LEU A 320 13.30 9.36 2.42
C LEU A 320 14.37 9.47 1.33
N LYS A 321 14.65 10.67 0.84
CA LYS A 321 15.68 10.92 -0.18
C LYS A 321 17.05 10.43 0.29
N LYS A 322 17.42 10.73 1.52
CA LYS A 322 18.68 10.27 2.10
C LYS A 322 18.76 8.74 2.25
N ALA A 323 17.62 8.09 2.57
CA ALA A 323 17.59 6.66 2.85
C ALA A 323 17.66 5.79 1.58
N ILE A 324 16.97 6.19 0.51
CA ILE A 324 16.80 5.36 -0.69
C ILE A 324 17.13 6.08 -2.00
N ASP A 325 17.73 7.27 -1.94
CA ASP A 325 18.03 8.13 -3.11
C ASP A 325 16.77 8.34 -3.97
N PHE A 326 15.67 8.71 -3.31
CA PHE A 326 14.37 8.83 -3.96
C PHE A 326 14.31 10.09 -4.82
N HIS A 327 13.94 9.86 -6.09
CA HIS A 327 13.54 10.89 -7.05
C HIS A 327 12.29 10.40 -7.77
N GLN A 328 11.25 11.23 -7.79
CA GLN A 328 10.00 10.89 -8.46
C GLN A 328 10.24 10.72 -9.97
N GLN A 329 9.85 9.56 -10.49
CA GLN A 329 10.05 9.21 -11.90
C GLN A 329 8.80 9.41 -12.74
N VAL A 330 7.61 9.28 -12.13
CA VAL A 330 6.33 9.41 -12.81
C VAL A 330 5.70 10.74 -12.42
N SER A 331 5.60 11.67 -13.35
CA SER A 331 4.87 12.92 -13.13
C SER A 331 3.38 12.65 -12.90
N PHE A 332 2.69 13.60 -12.27
CA PHE A 332 1.23 13.49 -12.09
C PHE A 332 0.51 13.31 -13.43
N LYS A 333 0.93 14.07 -14.47
CA LYS A 333 0.39 13.94 -15.82
C LYS A 333 0.51 12.52 -16.37
N GLU A 334 1.69 11.91 -16.29
CA GLU A 334 1.93 10.55 -16.78
C GLU A 334 1.08 9.53 -16.02
N GLY A 335 1.04 9.62 -14.69
CA GLY A 335 0.22 8.73 -13.87
C GLY A 335 -1.28 8.87 -14.15
N ILE A 336 -1.78 10.08 -14.38
CA ILE A 336 -3.18 10.31 -14.77
C ILE A 336 -3.48 9.74 -16.15
N LEU A 337 -2.60 9.89 -17.13
CA LEU A 337 -2.80 9.32 -18.47
C LEU A 337 -2.90 7.79 -18.42
N GLU A 338 -2.08 7.12 -17.61
CA GLU A 338 -2.19 5.67 -17.43
C GLU A 338 -3.49 5.28 -16.70
N THR A 339 -3.93 6.07 -15.72
CA THR A 339 -5.21 5.84 -15.02
C THR A 339 -6.39 6.02 -15.96
N ILE A 340 -6.39 7.06 -16.80
CA ILE A 340 -7.42 7.28 -17.84
C ILE A 340 -7.45 6.13 -18.85
N LYS A 341 -6.29 5.64 -19.26
CA LYS A 341 -6.18 4.52 -20.20
C LYS A 341 -6.83 3.24 -19.64
N GLU A 342 -6.61 2.98 -18.35
CA GLU A 342 -7.23 1.82 -17.68
C GLU A 342 -8.74 2.01 -17.52
N ALA A 343 -9.19 3.19 -17.08
CA ALA A 343 -10.61 3.50 -16.96
C ALA A 343 -11.38 3.31 -18.29
N LYS A 344 -10.77 3.69 -19.41
CA LYS A 344 -11.36 3.47 -20.75
C LYS A 344 -11.47 2.00 -21.14
N LYS A 345 -10.58 1.12 -20.67
CA LYS A 345 -10.69 -0.33 -20.93
C LYS A 345 -11.86 -0.96 -20.17
N GLU A 346 -12.19 -0.42 -19.01
CA GLU A 346 -13.33 -0.85 -18.19
C GLU A 346 -14.69 -0.41 -18.77
N ASN A 347 -14.74 0.19 -19.98
CA ASN A 347 -15.94 0.72 -20.65
C ASN A 347 -16.68 1.82 -19.86
N ILE A 348 -15.93 2.71 -19.27
CA ILE A 348 -16.45 3.89 -18.57
C ILE A 348 -16.36 5.12 -19.48
#